data_8f238c1a12578b9dbc63e04243bb4ac5
#
_entry.id   8f238c1a12578b9dbc63e04243bb4ac5
#
_cell.length_a   1.000
_cell.length_b   1.000
_cell.length_c   1.000
_cell.angle_alpha   90.00
_cell.angle_beta   90.00
_cell.angle_gamma   90.00
#
_symmetry.space_group_name_H-M   'P 1'
#
loop_
_entity.id
_entity.type
_entity.pdbx_description
1 polymer ?
#
loop_
_entity_poly.entity_id
_entity_poly.type
_entity_poly.pdbx_seq_one_letter_code
_entity_poly.pdbx_strand_id
1 'polypeptide(L)'
;SCFNCKDFIKTADPDIILMNPPYNAKPIGIPDTYKVNWGKAKDGKEDPTKGLVFVHYLSDIVEEMNVEREVAGKARKTVKMAVLLPVAAAIGNKNIIQSEKIALLENNTLEAVFTLPNEIFYPGASASACCMVFTLGEPHIRADGTLHETFFGYFKEDGFKKKKYLGRVEQFDENGNSKWKAIEEEWLDVFRNHLSKDGLSATAKVTGEDEWLCEAYMKTDYTTLREDDFQQTLNNYLAYLLKEGKIYES
;
A
#
# COMPACT_ATOMS: atom_id res chain seq x y z
N SER A 1 -13.72 1.68 18.88
CA SER A 1 -13.59 0.81 17.71
C SER A 1 -13.53 1.66 16.47
N CYS A 2 -12.70 1.30 15.46
CA CYS A 2 -12.66 2.03 14.18
C CYS A 2 -14.04 2.05 13.49
N PHE A 3 -14.88 1.05 13.77
CA PHE A 3 -16.25 0.95 13.21
C PHE A 3 -17.32 1.76 13.96
N ASN A 4 -16.94 2.68 14.83
CA ASN A 4 -17.85 3.56 15.56
C ASN A 4 -17.56 5.05 15.27
N CYS A 5 -16.86 5.36 14.18
CA CYS A 5 -16.50 6.74 13.84
C CYS A 5 -17.45 7.40 12.84
N LYS A 6 -18.54 6.73 12.44
CA LYS A 6 -19.47 7.21 11.42
C LYS A 6 -20.00 8.62 11.70
N ASP A 7 -20.58 8.83 12.88
CA ASP A 7 -21.17 10.14 13.24
C ASP A 7 -20.09 11.23 13.32
N PHE A 8 -18.90 10.87 13.79
CA PHE A 8 -17.76 11.78 13.82
C PHE A 8 -17.35 12.19 12.40
N ILE A 9 -17.19 11.23 11.46
CA ILE A 9 -16.81 11.50 10.06
C ILE A 9 -17.89 12.36 9.38
N LYS A 10 -19.18 12.04 9.57
CA LYS A 10 -20.28 12.82 9.01
C LYS A 10 -20.31 14.26 9.54
N THR A 11 -20.01 14.44 10.82
CA THR A 11 -19.97 15.78 11.45
C THR A 11 -18.74 16.58 11.00
N ALA A 12 -17.60 15.92 10.89
CA ALA A 12 -16.34 16.56 10.49
C ALA A 12 -16.30 16.92 9.00
N ASP A 13 -17.06 16.20 8.16
CA ASP A 13 -17.10 16.33 6.69
C ASP A 13 -15.70 16.52 6.07
N PRO A 14 -14.76 15.58 6.29
CA PRO A 14 -13.36 15.76 5.96
C PRO A 14 -13.11 15.81 4.44
N ASP A 15 -12.08 16.53 4.03
CA ASP A 15 -11.54 16.48 2.67
C ASP A 15 -10.43 15.43 2.54
N ILE A 16 -9.74 15.13 3.65
CA ILE A 16 -8.61 14.21 3.72
C ILE A 16 -8.75 13.29 4.93
N ILE A 17 -8.47 12.02 4.73
CA ILE A 17 -8.39 11.01 5.79
C ILE A 17 -6.98 10.38 5.76
N LEU A 18 -6.31 10.37 6.92
CA LEU A 18 -5.06 9.62 7.11
C LEU A 18 -5.33 8.49 8.09
N MET A 19 -5.00 7.26 7.71
CA MET A 19 -5.28 6.08 8.53
C MET A 19 -4.06 5.16 8.64
N ASN A 20 -3.83 4.67 9.86
CA ASN A 20 -2.92 3.57 10.15
C ASN A 20 -3.66 2.53 11.01
N PRO A 21 -4.42 1.60 10.39
CA PRO A 21 -5.18 0.60 11.13
C PRO A 21 -4.27 -0.47 11.73
N PRO A 22 -4.75 -1.22 12.75
CA PRO A 22 -3.97 -2.33 13.29
C PRO A 22 -3.87 -3.47 12.27
N TYR A 23 -2.64 -3.92 11.96
CA TYR A 23 -2.35 -4.89 10.90
C TYR A 23 -2.85 -6.31 11.16
N ASN A 24 -2.91 -6.72 12.41
CA ASN A 24 -3.36 -8.06 12.82
C ASN A 24 -4.55 -7.95 13.76
N ALA A 25 -5.50 -7.06 13.44
CA ALA A 25 -6.72 -6.94 14.21
C ALA A 25 -7.51 -8.25 14.16
N LYS A 26 -8.07 -8.62 15.32
CA LYS A 26 -9.05 -9.70 15.33
C LYS A 26 -10.33 -9.23 14.63
N PRO A 27 -11.08 -10.13 13.97
CA PRO A 27 -12.37 -9.80 13.34
C PRO A 27 -13.46 -9.33 14.32
N ILE A 28 -13.16 -9.33 15.61
CA ILE A 28 -14.06 -8.90 16.68
C ILE A 28 -14.33 -7.40 16.55
N GLY A 29 -15.60 -7.04 16.41
CA GLY A 29 -16.02 -5.63 16.26
C GLY A 29 -16.10 -5.15 14.81
N ILE A 30 -15.71 -5.96 13.84
CA ILE A 30 -16.03 -5.73 12.43
C ILE A 30 -17.50 -6.13 12.23
N PRO A 31 -18.36 -5.26 11.66
CA PRO A 31 -19.75 -5.61 11.38
C PRO A 31 -19.88 -6.83 10.46
N ASP A 32 -20.90 -7.64 10.67
CA ASP A 32 -21.08 -8.88 9.90
C ASP A 32 -21.39 -8.63 8.42
N THR A 33 -21.87 -7.44 8.07
CA THR A 33 -22.06 -6.98 6.69
C THR A 33 -20.79 -7.04 5.87
N TYR A 34 -19.62 -6.78 6.47
CA TYR A 34 -18.31 -6.87 5.80
C TYR A 34 -17.74 -8.29 5.75
N LYS A 35 -18.34 -9.23 6.47
CA LYS A 35 -17.82 -10.61 6.59
C LYS A 35 -18.57 -11.62 5.71
N VAL A 36 -19.43 -11.18 4.81
CA VAL A 36 -20.31 -12.07 4.01
C VAL A 36 -19.50 -13.11 3.24
N ASN A 37 -18.39 -12.69 2.63
CA ASN A 37 -17.54 -13.54 1.78
C ASN A 37 -16.38 -14.20 2.53
N TRP A 38 -16.29 -14.07 3.87
CA TRP A 38 -15.14 -14.56 4.62
C TRP A 38 -15.20 -16.07 4.94
N GLY A 39 -16.35 -16.72 4.82
CA GLY A 39 -16.50 -18.14 5.12
C GLY A 39 -16.01 -18.48 6.53
N LYS A 40 -15.13 -19.49 6.65
CA LYS A 40 -14.52 -19.89 7.92
C LYS A 40 -13.56 -18.84 8.52
N ALA A 41 -13.12 -17.86 7.74
CA ALA A 41 -12.25 -16.81 8.25
C ALA A 41 -12.97 -15.80 9.17
N LYS A 42 -14.30 -15.82 9.23
CA LYS A 42 -15.11 -15.04 10.21
C LYS A 42 -14.66 -15.28 11.65
N ASP A 43 -14.33 -16.54 11.97
CA ASP A 43 -13.92 -16.99 13.29
C ASP A 43 -12.39 -17.05 13.42
N GLY A 44 -11.69 -16.50 12.44
CA GLY A 44 -10.23 -16.47 12.37
C GLY A 44 -9.60 -15.63 13.45
N LYS A 45 -8.29 -15.80 13.63
CA LYS A 45 -7.50 -15.04 14.61
C LYS A 45 -7.15 -13.64 14.11
N GLU A 46 -7.20 -13.43 12.78
CA GLU A 46 -6.79 -12.20 12.11
C GLU A 46 -7.80 -11.79 11.05
N ASP A 47 -7.86 -10.49 10.76
CA ASP A 47 -8.59 -9.92 9.63
C ASP A 47 -8.04 -10.50 8.31
N PRO A 48 -8.86 -11.25 7.53
CA PRO A 48 -8.41 -11.86 6.29
C PRO A 48 -8.22 -10.85 5.15
N THR A 49 -8.80 -9.63 5.25
CA THR A 49 -8.65 -8.56 4.26
C THR A 49 -7.37 -7.76 4.45
N LYS A 50 -6.61 -8.03 5.54
CA LYS A 50 -5.37 -7.32 5.87
C LYS A 50 -5.55 -5.81 6.00
N GLY A 51 -6.69 -5.38 6.51
CA GLY A 51 -7.02 -3.98 6.77
C GLY A 51 -7.82 -3.28 5.68
N LEU A 52 -8.00 -3.88 4.50
CA LEU A 52 -8.84 -3.27 3.44
C LEU A 52 -10.28 -3.03 3.90
N VAL A 53 -10.82 -3.86 4.79
CA VAL A 53 -12.15 -3.68 5.38
C VAL A 53 -12.32 -2.33 6.08
N PHE A 54 -11.26 -1.73 6.61
CA PHE A 54 -11.34 -0.40 7.21
C PHE A 54 -11.50 0.70 6.15
N VAL A 55 -10.84 0.51 4.98
CA VAL A 55 -11.02 1.40 3.83
C VAL A 55 -12.44 1.29 3.30
N HIS A 56 -12.98 0.07 3.18
CA HIS A 56 -14.34 -0.20 2.75
C HIS A 56 -15.36 0.47 3.67
N TYR A 57 -15.21 0.34 4.97
CA TYR A 57 -16.08 1.00 5.94
C TYR A 57 -16.09 2.53 5.81
N LEU A 58 -14.93 3.14 5.58
CA LEU A 58 -14.85 4.59 5.36
C LEU A 58 -15.43 5.00 3.99
N SER A 59 -15.23 4.18 2.98
CA SER A 59 -15.86 4.35 1.67
C SER A 59 -17.39 4.38 1.76
N ASP A 60 -17.98 3.43 2.49
CA ASP A 60 -19.43 3.38 2.70
C ASP A 60 -19.97 4.64 3.42
N ILE A 61 -19.22 5.17 4.39
CA ILE A 61 -19.61 6.42 5.05
C ILE A 61 -19.60 7.58 4.06
N VAL A 62 -18.57 7.69 3.24
CA VAL A 62 -18.49 8.75 2.21
C VAL A 62 -19.62 8.60 1.19
N GLU A 63 -19.97 7.38 0.80
CA GLU A 63 -21.07 7.12 -0.12
C GLU A 63 -22.42 7.52 0.50
N GLU A 64 -22.67 7.16 1.77
CA GLU A 64 -23.87 7.64 2.49
C GLU A 64 -23.93 9.17 2.56
N MET A 65 -22.82 9.84 2.87
CA MET A 65 -22.76 11.30 2.88
C MET A 65 -23.09 11.88 1.49
N ASN A 66 -22.63 11.22 0.42
CA ASN A 66 -22.92 11.64 -0.94
C ASN A 66 -24.41 11.45 -1.30
N VAL A 67 -25.04 10.37 -0.88
CA VAL A 67 -26.48 10.18 -1.04
C VAL A 67 -27.27 11.26 -0.30
N GLU A 68 -26.88 11.58 0.95
CA GLU A 68 -27.50 12.68 1.71
C GLU A 68 -27.32 14.05 1.03
N ARG A 69 -26.15 14.31 0.42
CA ARG A 69 -25.88 15.52 -0.36
C ARG A 69 -26.78 15.61 -1.60
N GLU A 70 -26.91 14.52 -2.35
CA GLU A 70 -27.78 14.47 -3.53
C GLU A 70 -29.26 14.71 -3.18
N VAL A 71 -29.74 14.10 -2.10
CA VAL A 71 -31.11 14.36 -1.59
C VAL A 71 -31.30 15.83 -1.20
N ALA A 72 -30.24 16.47 -0.67
CA ALA A 72 -30.24 17.90 -0.33
C ALA A 72 -29.97 18.84 -1.53
N GLY A 73 -29.89 18.31 -2.77
CA GLY A 73 -29.59 19.08 -3.97
C GLY A 73 -28.15 19.62 -4.06
N LYS A 74 -27.22 19.01 -3.31
CA LYS A 74 -25.79 19.37 -3.30
C LYS A 74 -24.99 18.41 -4.20
N ALA A 75 -23.87 18.88 -4.73
CA ALA A 75 -22.94 18.04 -5.46
C ALA A 75 -22.31 16.96 -4.57
N ARG A 76 -21.99 15.81 -5.16
CA ARG A 76 -21.16 14.76 -4.52
C ARG A 76 -19.81 15.36 -4.12
N LYS A 77 -19.21 14.78 -3.09
CA LYS A 77 -17.90 15.16 -2.59
C LYS A 77 -16.97 13.94 -2.64
N THR A 78 -15.77 14.11 -3.13
CA THR A 78 -14.71 13.11 -3.01
C THR A 78 -13.86 13.40 -1.78
N VAL A 79 -13.31 12.35 -1.18
CA VAL A 79 -12.42 12.43 -0.03
C VAL A 79 -11.10 11.76 -0.36
N LYS A 80 -9.98 12.46 -0.24
CA LYS A 80 -8.66 11.85 -0.41
C LYS A 80 -8.28 11.06 0.84
N MET A 81 -7.85 9.83 0.66
CA MET A 81 -7.48 8.96 1.76
C MET A 81 -6.10 8.35 1.53
N ALA A 82 -5.21 8.48 2.51
CA ALA A 82 -3.98 7.71 2.55
C ALA A 82 -4.02 6.72 3.73
N VAL A 83 -3.71 5.46 3.46
CA VAL A 83 -3.75 4.39 4.44
C VAL A 83 -2.48 3.55 4.40
N LEU A 84 -1.92 3.28 5.60
CA LEU A 84 -0.82 2.34 5.76
C LEU A 84 -1.40 0.94 5.97
N LEU A 85 -1.03 0.01 5.10
CA LEU A 85 -1.48 -1.38 5.15
C LEU A 85 -0.28 -2.34 5.04
N PRO A 86 -0.39 -3.58 5.55
CA PRO A 86 0.64 -4.57 5.27
C PRO A 86 0.69 -4.89 3.78
N VAL A 87 1.88 -5.14 3.25
CA VAL A 87 2.11 -5.53 1.85
C VAL A 87 1.18 -6.67 1.41
N ALA A 88 0.80 -7.56 2.33
CA ALA A 88 -0.15 -8.64 2.06
C ALA A 88 -1.53 -8.16 1.57
N ALA A 89 -1.94 -6.93 1.88
CA ALA A 89 -3.19 -6.34 1.35
C ALA A 89 -3.06 -6.02 -0.15
N ALA A 90 -1.88 -5.65 -0.59
CA ALA A 90 -1.60 -5.30 -1.99
C ALA A 90 -1.44 -6.52 -2.91
N ILE A 91 -0.67 -7.54 -2.44
CA ILE A 91 -0.31 -8.73 -3.25
C ILE A 91 -1.27 -9.91 -3.05
N GLY A 92 -2.21 -9.81 -2.11
CA GLY A 92 -3.11 -10.91 -1.80
C GLY A 92 -3.96 -11.30 -3.02
N ASN A 93 -3.77 -12.54 -3.46
CA ASN A 93 -4.55 -13.18 -4.54
C ASN A 93 -5.60 -14.17 -4.01
N LYS A 94 -5.79 -14.24 -2.69
CA LYS A 94 -6.85 -15.03 -2.08
C LYS A 94 -8.19 -14.38 -2.35
N ASN A 95 -9.20 -15.19 -2.63
CA ASN A 95 -10.55 -14.75 -2.98
C ASN A 95 -11.09 -13.60 -2.11
N ILE A 96 -10.81 -13.61 -0.80
CA ILE A 96 -11.31 -12.57 0.12
C ILE A 96 -10.65 -11.22 -0.15
N ILE A 97 -9.32 -11.15 -0.26
CA ILE A 97 -8.60 -9.89 -0.53
C ILE A 97 -8.94 -9.38 -1.93
N GLN A 98 -8.98 -10.26 -2.91
CA GLN A 98 -9.35 -9.93 -4.29
C GLN A 98 -10.78 -9.37 -4.36
N SER A 99 -11.75 -10.04 -3.73
CA SER A 99 -13.14 -9.56 -3.67
C SER A 99 -13.24 -8.19 -3.00
N GLU A 100 -12.46 -7.95 -1.95
CA GLU A 100 -12.43 -6.66 -1.26
C GLU A 100 -11.83 -5.56 -2.14
N LYS A 101 -10.75 -5.84 -2.87
CA LYS A 101 -10.13 -4.93 -3.83
C LYS A 101 -11.10 -4.56 -4.96
N ILE A 102 -11.81 -5.55 -5.52
CA ILE A 102 -12.85 -5.33 -6.55
C ILE A 102 -13.94 -4.41 -6.00
N ALA A 103 -14.52 -4.73 -4.84
CA ALA A 103 -15.58 -3.94 -4.23
C ALA A 103 -15.14 -2.49 -3.92
N LEU A 104 -13.88 -2.30 -3.47
CA LEU A 104 -13.33 -0.97 -3.23
C LEU A 104 -13.26 -0.12 -4.50
N LEU A 105 -12.89 -0.70 -5.63
CA LEU A 105 -12.75 0.02 -6.90
C LEU A 105 -14.08 0.38 -7.57
N GLU A 106 -15.20 -0.20 -7.12
CA GLU A 106 -16.55 0.16 -7.62
C GLU A 106 -16.91 1.62 -7.28
N ASN A 107 -16.51 2.09 -6.10
CA ASN A 107 -16.87 3.42 -5.60
C ASN A 107 -15.67 4.32 -5.32
N ASN A 108 -14.44 3.83 -5.51
CA ASN A 108 -13.24 4.57 -5.17
C ASN A 108 -12.16 4.40 -6.24
N THR A 109 -11.38 5.43 -6.45
CA THR A 109 -10.21 5.39 -7.32
C THR A 109 -8.94 5.11 -6.52
N LEU A 110 -8.17 4.10 -6.92
CA LEU A 110 -6.81 3.87 -6.42
C LEU A 110 -5.84 4.81 -7.16
N GLU A 111 -5.43 5.86 -6.49
CA GLU A 111 -4.55 6.90 -7.06
C GLU A 111 -3.09 6.49 -7.08
N ALA A 112 -2.62 5.96 -5.94
CA ALA A 112 -1.22 5.56 -5.81
C ALA A 112 -1.01 4.45 -4.80
N VAL A 113 0.08 3.70 -4.98
CA VAL A 113 0.60 2.76 -3.99
C VAL A 113 2.11 2.93 -3.84
N PHE A 114 2.56 3.14 -2.62
CA PHE A 114 3.98 3.27 -2.28
C PHE A 114 4.44 2.06 -1.49
N THR A 115 5.41 1.32 -2.02
CA THR A 115 6.13 0.29 -1.25
C THR A 115 7.10 1.01 -0.31
N LEU A 116 6.95 0.80 1.00
CA LEU A 116 7.71 1.52 2.02
C LEU A 116 8.91 0.71 2.50
N PRO A 117 9.90 1.35 3.19
CA PRO A 117 11.03 0.65 3.79
C PRO A 117 10.60 -0.48 4.71
N ASN A 118 11.24 -1.66 4.61
CA ASN A 118 10.88 -2.85 5.38
C ASN A 118 10.92 -2.63 6.91
N GLU A 119 11.71 -1.67 7.37
CA GLU A 119 11.93 -1.37 8.79
C GLU A 119 11.27 -0.06 9.23
N ILE A 120 10.27 0.44 8.48
CA ILE A 120 9.66 1.75 8.76
C ILE A 120 9.11 1.86 10.19
N PHE A 121 8.64 0.75 10.77
CA PHE A 121 8.12 0.70 12.14
C PHE A 121 9.12 0.24 13.19
N TYR A 122 10.39 0.04 12.83
CA TYR A 122 11.41 -0.37 13.81
C TYR A 122 11.62 0.72 14.88
N PRO A 123 11.72 0.38 16.18
CA PRO A 123 11.76 -0.97 16.76
C PRO A 123 10.39 -1.57 17.11
N GLY A 124 9.30 -0.89 16.89
CA GLY A 124 7.97 -1.29 17.36
C GLY A 124 7.39 -2.51 16.64
N ALA A 125 7.67 -2.66 15.35
CA ALA A 125 7.20 -3.79 14.54
C ALA A 125 8.17 -4.09 13.39
N SER A 126 8.08 -5.33 12.86
CA SER A 126 8.85 -5.79 11.70
C SER A 126 7.97 -6.03 10.45
N ALA A 127 6.77 -5.46 10.43
CA ALA A 127 5.86 -5.63 9.31
C ALA A 127 6.29 -4.79 8.11
N SER A 128 6.37 -5.41 6.93
CA SER A 128 6.49 -4.70 5.66
C SER A 128 5.16 -4.05 5.31
N ALA A 129 5.19 -2.75 5.03
CA ALA A 129 4.02 -1.94 4.77
C ALA A 129 4.07 -1.29 3.39
N CYS A 130 2.89 -0.99 2.87
CA CYS A 130 2.67 -0.07 1.77
C CYS A 130 1.74 1.06 2.20
N CYS A 131 1.82 2.19 1.53
CA CYS A 131 0.84 3.26 1.64
C CYS A 131 -0.03 3.22 0.39
N MET A 132 -1.34 3.08 0.55
CA MET A 132 -2.30 3.19 -0.54
C MET A 132 -3.01 4.53 -0.46
N VAL A 133 -3.16 5.19 -1.59
CA VAL A 133 -3.88 6.47 -1.72
C VAL A 133 -5.12 6.25 -2.55
N PHE A 134 -6.27 6.60 -1.99
CA PHE A 134 -7.56 6.50 -2.65
C PHE A 134 -8.22 7.87 -2.78
N THR A 135 -9.04 8.02 -3.82
CA THR A 135 -10.11 9.01 -3.87
C THR A 135 -11.41 8.28 -3.60
N LEU A 136 -11.95 8.47 -2.39
CA LEU A 136 -13.24 7.89 -2.00
C LEU A 136 -14.38 8.66 -2.66
N GLY A 137 -15.42 7.93 -3.11
CA GLY A 137 -16.60 8.50 -3.76
C GLY A 137 -16.43 8.78 -5.25
N GLU A 138 -15.35 8.29 -5.88
CA GLU A 138 -15.09 8.34 -7.32
C GLU A 138 -14.72 6.97 -7.85
N PRO A 139 -15.55 6.30 -8.69
CA PRO A 139 -15.24 4.97 -9.22
C PRO A 139 -13.93 4.92 -9.99
N HIS A 140 -13.20 3.79 -9.87
CA HIS A 140 -11.94 3.57 -10.61
C HIS A 140 -12.14 3.40 -12.12
N ILE A 141 -13.33 2.97 -12.52
CA ILE A 141 -13.74 2.93 -13.93
C ILE A 141 -14.50 4.21 -14.25
N ARG A 142 -13.97 4.99 -15.19
CA ARG A 142 -14.62 6.22 -15.66
C ARG A 142 -15.92 5.92 -16.38
N ALA A 143 -16.75 6.94 -16.56
CA ALA A 143 -18.03 6.83 -17.27
C ALA A 143 -17.90 6.34 -18.73
N ASP A 144 -16.74 6.55 -19.36
CA ASP A 144 -16.42 6.08 -20.70
C ASP A 144 -15.91 4.61 -20.72
N GLY A 145 -15.88 3.94 -19.58
CA GLY A 145 -15.38 2.57 -19.43
C GLY A 145 -13.87 2.44 -19.32
N THR A 146 -13.12 3.55 -19.31
CA THR A 146 -11.66 3.50 -19.15
C THR A 146 -11.27 3.43 -17.66
N LEU A 147 -10.21 2.69 -17.36
CA LEU A 147 -9.63 2.66 -16.02
C LEU A 147 -8.83 3.93 -15.72
N HIS A 148 -8.90 4.40 -14.49
CA HIS A 148 -7.92 5.36 -13.98
C HIS A 148 -6.53 4.74 -13.98
N GLU A 149 -5.51 5.56 -14.18
CA GLU A 149 -4.13 5.16 -14.05
C GLU A 149 -3.70 5.31 -12.60
N THR A 150 -3.06 4.28 -12.06
CA THR A 150 -2.52 4.26 -10.70
C THR A 150 -1.02 4.50 -10.74
N PHE A 151 -0.51 5.37 -9.90
CA PHE A 151 0.91 5.56 -9.70
C PHE A 151 1.47 4.55 -8.70
N PHE A 152 2.64 3.99 -8.99
CA PHE A 152 3.35 3.05 -8.12
C PHE A 152 4.74 3.58 -7.81
N GLY A 153 5.07 3.72 -6.51
CA GLY A 153 6.38 4.14 -6.04
C GLY A 153 7.11 3.05 -5.27
N TYR A 154 8.35 2.76 -5.64
CA TYR A 154 9.24 1.85 -4.92
C TYR A 154 10.10 2.63 -3.92
N PHE A 155 9.50 2.99 -2.81
CA PHE A 155 10.06 3.93 -1.84
C PHE A 155 10.72 3.21 -0.65
N LYS A 156 11.63 2.27 -0.95
CA LYS A 156 12.30 1.45 0.07
C LYS A 156 13.54 2.07 0.69
N GLU A 157 14.24 2.90 -0.05
CA GLU A 157 15.47 3.56 0.42
C GLU A 157 15.18 5.00 0.81
N ASP A 158 15.00 5.26 2.09
CA ASP A 158 14.60 6.58 2.61
C ASP A 158 15.75 7.33 3.34
N GLY A 159 16.97 6.87 3.20
CA GLY A 159 18.11 7.51 3.85
C GLY A 159 18.20 7.29 5.36
N PHE A 160 17.40 6.38 5.93
CA PHE A 160 17.53 5.99 7.34
C PHE A 160 18.13 4.60 7.45
N LYS A 161 18.94 4.39 8.50
CA LYS A 161 19.49 3.08 8.84
C LYS A 161 19.09 2.66 10.24
N LYS A 162 18.78 1.37 10.38
CA LYS A 162 18.54 0.75 11.68
C LYS A 162 19.80 0.72 12.53
N LYS A 163 19.74 1.25 13.74
CA LYS A 163 20.78 1.13 14.74
C LYS A 163 20.22 0.50 16.02
N LYS A 164 20.95 -0.49 16.53
CA LYS A 164 20.61 -1.16 17.79
C LYS A 164 20.43 -0.11 18.90
N TYR A 165 19.36 -0.21 19.67
CA TYR A 165 18.95 0.69 20.76
C TYR A 165 18.56 2.14 20.36
N LEU A 166 18.80 2.57 19.12
CA LEU A 166 18.51 3.94 18.68
C LEU A 166 17.32 4.03 17.72
N GLY A 167 16.83 2.88 17.23
CA GLY A 167 15.78 2.89 16.23
C GLY A 167 16.30 3.14 14.82
N ARG A 168 15.52 3.83 14.01
CA ARG A 168 15.92 4.28 12.68
C ARG A 168 16.59 5.65 12.78
N VAL A 169 17.81 5.75 12.28
CA VAL A 169 18.66 6.95 12.39
C VAL A 169 18.91 7.50 11.00
N GLU A 170 18.61 8.77 10.83
CA GLU A 170 18.87 9.52 9.61
C GLU A 170 20.34 9.45 9.21
N GLN A 171 20.59 9.33 7.91
CA GLN A 171 21.93 9.34 7.33
C GLN A 171 22.21 10.68 6.65
N PHE A 172 23.44 11.11 6.74
CA PHE A 172 23.94 12.34 6.14
C PHE A 172 25.00 12.02 5.08
N ASP A 173 25.14 12.88 4.11
CA ASP A 173 26.22 12.82 3.12
C ASP A 173 27.56 13.32 3.72
N GLU A 174 28.61 13.33 2.90
CA GLU A 174 29.96 13.77 3.30
C GLU A 174 30.01 15.28 3.67
N ASN A 175 29.04 16.06 3.20
CA ASN A 175 28.92 17.49 3.47
C ASN A 175 28.00 17.79 4.68
N GLY A 176 27.44 16.76 5.31
CA GLY A 176 26.52 16.90 6.43
C GLY A 176 25.07 17.20 6.03
N ASN A 177 24.69 17.04 4.77
CA ASN A 177 23.30 17.21 4.33
C ASN A 177 22.51 15.93 4.57
N SER A 178 21.23 16.08 4.92
CA SER A 178 20.30 14.97 5.07
C SER A 178 20.10 14.22 3.75
N LYS A 179 20.35 12.91 3.75
CA LYS A 179 20.03 12.05 2.59
C LYS A 179 18.53 11.97 2.34
N TRP A 180 17.74 12.02 3.43
CA TRP A 180 16.28 11.98 3.34
C TRP A 180 15.74 13.14 2.51
N LYS A 181 16.27 14.36 2.67
CA LYS A 181 15.76 15.52 1.95
C LYS A 181 15.80 15.38 0.43
N ALA A 182 16.93 14.90 -0.10
CA ALA A 182 17.06 14.67 -1.54
C ALA A 182 16.14 13.54 -2.03
N ILE A 183 16.01 12.47 -1.23
CA ILE A 183 15.12 11.33 -1.53
C ILE A 183 13.65 11.77 -1.50
N GLU A 184 13.24 12.54 -0.48
CA GLU A 184 11.88 13.09 -0.36
C GLU A 184 11.52 13.96 -1.59
N GLU A 185 12.42 14.84 -2.00
CA GLU A 185 12.23 15.69 -3.18
C GLU A 185 12.04 14.87 -4.45
N GLU A 186 12.87 13.82 -4.64
CA GLU A 186 12.75 12.90 -5.77
C GLU A 186 11.41 12.12 -5.74
N TRP A 187 11.02 11.59 -4.59
CA TRP A 187 9.75 10.87 -4.44
C TRP A 187 8.55 11.76 -4.73
N LEU A 188 8.58 13.00 -4.23
CA LEU A 188 7.53 13.97 -4.49
C LEU A 188 7.49 14.40 -5.96
N ASP A 189 8.64 14.53 -6.62
CA ASP A 189 8.69 14.88 -8.03
C ASP A 189 8.10 13.79 -8.92
N VAL A 190 8.55 12.54 -8.76
CA VAL A 190 8.02 11.42 -9.56
C VAL A 190 6.53 11.20 -9.31
N PHE A 191 6.06 11.37 -8.07
CA PHE A 191 4.64 11.22 -7.74
C PHE A 191 3.80 12.35 -8.31
N ARG A 192 4.16 13.60 -8.10
CA ARG A 192 3.40 14.78 -8.57
C ARG A 192 3.29 14.84 -10.09
N ASN A 193 4.31 14.39 -10.78
CA ASN A 193 4.38 14.41 -12.23
C ASN A 193 4.03 13.06 -12.88
N HIS A 194 3.64 12.05 -12.08
CA HIS A 194 3.32 10.68 -12.54
C HIS A 194 4.42 10.10 -13.44
N LEU A 195 5.68 10.31 -13.06
CA LEU A 195 6.83 9.85 -13.86
C LEU A 195 7.08 8.37 -13.63
N SER A 196 7.27 7.62 -14.71
CA SER A 196 7.81 6.26 -14.64
C SER A 196 9.34 6.33 -14.73
N LYS A 197 10.01 5.89 -13.67
CA LYS A 197 11.47 5.88 -13.54
C LYS A 197 11.95 4.48 -13.19
N ASP A 198 12.87 3.93 -13.98
CA ASP A 198 13.43 2.60 -13.76
C ASP A 198 14.00 2.46 -12.34
N GLY A 199 13.66 1.39 -11.64
CA GLY A 199 14.05 1.13 -10.26
C GLY A 199 13.36 1.97 -9.18
N LEU A 200 12.47 2.91 -9.53
CA LEU A 200 11.85 3.82 -8.57
C LEU A 200 10.33 3.92 -8.69
N SER A 201 9.78 4.02 -9.89
CA SER A 201 8.35 4.26 -10.07
C SER A 201 7.81 3.75 -11.40
N ALA A 202 6.51 3.52 -11.43
CA ALA A 202 5.77 3.14 -12.63
C ALA A 202 4.34 3.68 -12.56
N THR A 203 3.64 3.69 -13.69
CA THR A 203 2.19 3.89 -13.77
C THR A 203 1.56 2.71 -14.48
N ALA A 204 0.39 2.30 -14.05
CA ALA A 204 -0.36 1.22 -14.66
C ALA A 204 -1.87 1.37 -14.46
N LYS A 205 -2.66 0.80 -15.37
CA LYS A 205 -4.09 0.63 -15.19
C LYS A 205 -4.32 -0.72 -14.54
N VAL A 206 -4.91 -0.73 -13.36
CA VAL A 206 -5.08 -1.93 -12.54
C VAL A 206 -6.53 -2.17 -12.18
N THR A 207 -6.85 -3.43 -11.90
CA THR A 207 -8.13 -3.90 -11.39
C THR A 207 -7.98 -4.47 -9.98
N GLY A 208 -9.05 -4.94 -9.37
CA GLY A 208 -8.97 -5.66 -8.10
C GLY A 208 -8.30 -7.05 -8.20
N GLU A 209 -8.12 -7.58 -9.40
CA GLU A 209 -7.48 -8.88 -9.65
C GLU A 209 -5.95 -8.78 -9.72
N ASP A 210 -5.43 -7.57 -9.98
CA ASP A 210 -4.02 -7.31 -10.15
C ASP A 210 -3.29 -7.14 -8.81
N GLU A 211 -1.98 -7.30 -8.79
CA GLU A 211 -1.15 -6.90 -7.66
C GLU A 211 -1.04 -5.36 -7.61
N TRP A 212 -1.11 -4.79 -6.40
CA TRP A 212 -1.04 -3.35 -6.20
C TRP A 212 0.31 -2.93 -5.59
N LEU A 213 1.42 -3.42 -6.14
CA LEU A 213 2.77 -3.02 -5.73
C LEU A 213 3.61 -2.58 -6.92
N CYS A 214 4.53 -1.65 -6.66
CA CYS A 214 5.42 -1.10 -7.68
C CYS A 214 6.28 -2.18 -8.35
N GLU A 215 6.68 -3.19 -7.60
CA GLU A 215 7.52 -4.30 -8.07
C GLU A 215 6.90 -5.09 -9.22
N ALA A 216 5.57 -5.06 -9.37
CA ALA A 216 4.88 -5.73 -10.47
C ALA A 216 4.94 -4.95 -11.80
N TYR A 217 5.24 -3.65 -11.76
CA TYR A 217 5.11 -2.74 -12.91
C TYR A 217 6.40 -2.00 -13.26
N MET A 218 7.26 -1.72 -12.28
CA MET A 218 8.49 -0.98 -12.54
C MET A 218 9.49 -1.82 -13.32
N LYS A 219 10.26 -1.15 -14.18
CA LYS A 219 11.44 -1.76 -14.80
C LYS A 219 12.60 -1.74 -13.81
N THR A 220 13.40 -2.80 -13.83
CA THR A 220 14.62 -2.87 -13.03
C THR A 220 15.66 -1.91 -13.60
N ASP A 221 16.26 -1.09 -12.76
CA ASP A 221 17.41 -0.28 -13.14
C ASP A 221 18.67 -1.17 -13.10
N TYR A 222 19.17 -1.51 -14.27
CA TYR A 222 20.38 -2.30 -14.44
C TYR A 222 21.66 -1.44 -14.44
N THR A 223 21.54 -0.10 -14.49
CA THR A 223 22.71 0.78 -14.57
C THR A 223 23.50 0.84 -13.27
N THR A 224 22.86 0.48 -12.16
CA THR A 224 23.48 0.44 -10.82
C THR A 224 24.22 -0.87 -10.52
N LEU A 225 23.99 -1.93 -11.33
CA LEU A 225 24.60 -3.23 -11.11
C LEU A 225 26.09 -3.23 -11.46
N ARG A 226 26.89 -3.79 -10.55
CA ARG A 226 28.33 -3.97 -10.70
C ARG A 226 28.68 -5.46 -10.83
N GLU A 227 29.83 -5.76 -11.35
CA GLU A 227 30.34 -7.12 -11.45
C GLU A 227 30.35 -7.83 -10.09
N ASP A 228 30.70 -7.09 -9.01
CA ASP A 228 30.69 -7.61 -7.63
C ASP A 228 29.30 -8.09 -7.19
N ASP A 229 28.21 -7.45 -7.62
CA ASP A 229 26.85 -7.83 -7.26
C ASP A 229 26.48 -9.19 -7.88
N PHE A 230 26.90 -9.40 -9.13
CA PHE A 230 26.72 -10.69 -9.80
C PHE A 230 27.58 -11.78 -9.14
N GLN A 231 28.84 -11.47 -8.80
CA GLN A 231 29.72 -12.40 -8.11
C GLN A 231 29.17 -12.78 -6.73
N GLN A 232 28.66 -11.82 -5.99
CA GLN A 232 28.04 -12.08 -4.69
C GLN A 232 26.78 -12.96 -4.83
N THR A 233 25.94 -12.70 -5.83
CA THR A 233 24.76 -13.51 -6.12
C THR A 233 25.14 -14.94 -6.45
N LEU A 234 26.17 -15.13 -7.29
CA LEU A 234 26.71 -16.45 -7.63
C LEU A 234 27.24 -17.18 -6.39
N ASN A 235 28.00 -16.48 -5.54
CA ASN A 235 28.54 -17.05 -4.30
C ASN A 235 27.42 -17.48 -3.34
N ASN A 236 26.37 -16.67 -3.20
CA ASN A 236 25.20 -16.99 -2.38
C ASN A 236 24.46 -18.22 -2.91
N TYR A 237 24.32 -18.32 -4.24
CA TYR A 237 23.70 -19.46 -4.88
C TYR A 237 24.51 -20.74 -4.70
N LEU A 238 25.83 -20.66 -4.86
CA LEU A 238 26.74 -21.79 -4.61
C LEU A 238 26.67 -22.25 -3.14
N ALA A 239 26.67 -21.29 -2.20
CA ALA A 239 26.51 -21.60 -0.77
C ALA A 239 25.16 -22.27 -0.47
N TYR A 240 24.07 -21.84 -1.13
CA TYR A 240 22.76 -22.50 -1.05
C TYR A 240 22.82 -23.93 -1.57
N LEU A 241 23.41 -24.15 -2.76
CA LEU A 241 23.53 -25.49 -3.34
C LEU A 241 24.34 -26.44 -2.46
N LEU A 242 25.44 -25.96 -1.85
CA LEU A 242 26.23 -26.71 -0.89
C LEU A 242 25.41 -27.11 0.34
N LYS A 243 24.67 -26.14 0.90
CA LYS A 243 23.82 -26.38 2.07
C LYS A 243 22.71 -27.41 1.81
N GLU A 244 22.14 -27.39 0.61
CA GLU A 244 21.07 -28.31 0.18
C GLU A 244 21.62 -29.66 -0.33
N GLY A 245 22.95 -29.85 -0.35
CA GLY A 245 23.56 -31.06 -0.89
C GLY A 245 23.32 -31.28 -2.39
N LYS A 246 23.06 -30.18 -3.13
CA LYS A 246 22.73 -30.22 -4.56
C LYS A 246 23.94 -30.04 -5.48
N ILE A 247 25.14 -29.90 -4.95
CA ILE A 247 26.38 -29.95 -5.73
C ILE A 247 26.76 -31.43 -5.85
N TYR A 248 26.59 -31.97 -7.04
CA TYR A 248 27.11 -33.27 -7.38
C TYR A 248 28.59 -33.11 -7.69
N GLU A 249 29.45 -33.84 -6.96
CA GLU A 249 30.82 -34.08 -7.40
C GLU A 249 30.76 -34.84 -8.72
N SER A 250 31.32 -34.25 -9.77
CA SER A 250 31.48 -34.89 -11.07
C SER A 250 32.70 -35.81 -11.10
#